data_f01f5d5210b33ac7b4bb66cdcba86521
#
_entry.id   f01f5d5210b33ac7b4bb66cdcba86521
#
_cell.length_a   1.000
_cell.length_b   1.000
_cell.length_c   1.000
_cell.angle_alpha   90.00
_cell.angle_beta   90.00
_cell.angle_gamma   90.00
#
_symmetry.space_group_name_H-M   'P 1'
#
loop_
_entity.id
_entity.type
_entity.pdbx_description
1 polymer ?
#
loop_
_entity_poly.entity_id
_entity_poly.type
_entity_poly.pdbx_seq_one_letter_code
_entity_poly.pdbx_strand_id
1 'polypeptide(L)'
;AGPIVSIALGAGFGLLFLLFPASGPPAIAAVLFVLGYLAITNLALAVFNLLPGFPMDGGRVLRALLARTRPHARATQIAAEVGKGFAILLGLLGLFGGFNIFLVGVAFFIYIGASSEAQQTITKAAFEGVRVRDVMTPVDEVTTVPVDASVADLVETMFRERHTGYPVTRDGRVVGLVTLEDAKRVKKVERDAYRVEEIMSTDLISVGPDEDAMVALSRMGGRGVGRLL
;
A
#
# COMPACT_ATOMS: atom_id res chain seq x y z
N ALA A 1 2.02 8.80 19.33
CA ALA A 1 2.24 10.26 19.49
C ALA A 1 0.92 11.03 19.28
N GLY A 2 0.07 10.64 18.32
CA GLY A 2 -1.17 11.34 17.98
C GLY A 2 -2.11 11.64 19.16
N PRO A 3 -2.58 10.63 19.91
CA PRO A 3 -3.52 10.85 21.02
C PRO A 3 -2.98 11.76 22.10
N ILE A 4 -1.68 11.67 22.41
CA ILE A 4 -1.04 12.51 23.44
C ILE A 4 -1.06 13.98 23.03
N VAL A 5 -0.74 14.27 21.76
CA VAL A 5 -0.77 15.64 21.23
C VAL A 5 -2.20 16.18 21.24
N SER A 6 -3.18 15.38 20.79
CA SER A 6 -4.58 15.79 20.81
C SER A 6 -5.11 16.03 22.22
N ILE A 7 -4.72 15.21 23.21
CA ILE A 7 -5.07 15.44 24.61
C ILE A 7 -4.43 16.74 25.12
N ALA A 8 -3.15 16.97 24.82
CA ALA A 8 -2.45 18.20 25.25
C ALA A 8 -3.08 19.45 24.63
N LEU A 9 -3.41 19.41 23.34
CA LEU A 9 -4.10 20.52 22.65
C LEU A 9 -5.52 20.72 23.21
N GLY A 10 -6.29 19.64 23.38
CA GLY A 10 -7.63 19.69 23.94
C GLY A 10 -7.64 20.28 25.36
N ALA A 11 -6.71 19.85 26.21
CA ALA A 11 -6.54 20.39 27.54
C ALA A 11 -6.09 21.87 27.53
N GLY A 12 -5.14 22.23 26.64
CA GLY A 12 -4.68 23.61 26.48
C GLY A 12 -5.78 24.56 26.05
N PHE A 13 -6.55 24.21 25.01
CA PHE A 13 -7.70 25.00 24.57
C PHE A 13 -8.82 25.04 25.61
N GLY A 14 -9.07 23.93 26.32
CA GLY A 14 -10.02 23.87 27.40
C GLY A 14 -9.63 24.76 28.58
N LEU A 15 -8.34 24.78 28.94
CA LEU A 15 -7.82 25.67 29.99
C LEU A 15 -7.99 27.15 29.57
N LEU A 16 -7.60 27.49 28.34
CA LEU A 16 -7.78 28.85 27.83
C LEU A 16 -9.26 29.24 27.82
N PHE A 17 -10.17 28.35 27.42
CA PHE A 17 -11.61 28.58 27.50
C PHE A 17 -12.08 28.92 28.90
N LEU A 18 -11.58 28.23 29.91
CA LEU A 18 -11.94 28.47 31.32
C LEU A 18 -11.34 29.76 31.92
N LEU A 19 -10.22 30.25 31.35
CA LEU A 19 -9.58 31.49 31.83
C LEU A 19 -10.24 32.77 31.31
N PHE A 20 -11.00 32.69 30.21
CA PHE A 20 -11.73 33.84 29.67
C PHE A 20 -13.08 34.03 30.38
N PRO A 21 -13.49 35.29 30.71
CA PRO A 21 -14.77 35.53 31.29
C PRO A 21 -15.90 35.24 30.31
N ALA A 22 -16.94 34.54 30.79
CA ALA A 22 -18.11 34.20 29.96
C ALA A 22 -18.98 35.43 29.56
N SER A 23 -18.77 36.56 30.22
CA SER A 23 -19.47 37.82 29.97
C SER A 23 -18.53 38.84 29.33
N GLY A 24 -18.92 39.35 28.15
CA GLY A 24 -18.10 40.32 27.42
C GLY A 24 -18.66 40.67 26.05
N PRO A 25 -18.00 41.52 25.27
CA PRO A 25 -18.43 41.87 23.92
C PRO A 25 -18.52 40.64 23.00
N PRO A 26 -19.29 40.72 21.90
CA PRO A 26 -19.52 39.60 20.97
C PRO A 26 -18.20 38.93 20.45
N ALA A 27 -17.12 39.68 20.39
CA ALA A 27 -15.82 39.14 20.02
C ALA A 27 -15.28 38.09 21.02
N ILE A 28 -15.50 38.27 22.32
CA ILE A 28 -15.13 37.30 23.35
C ILE A 28 -15.97 36.02 23.21
N ALA A 29 -17.25 36.16 22.93
CA ALA A 29 -18.13 34.99 22.71
C ALA A 29 -17.66 34.16 21.48
N ALA A 30 -17.21 34.81 20.40
CA ALA A 30 -16.67 34.13 19.23
C ALA A 30 -15.34 33.38 19.58
N VAL A 31 -14.45 34.01 20.35
CA VAL A 31 -13.21 33.36 20.80
C VAL A 31 -13.50 32.14 21.69
N LEU A 32 -14.43 32.28 22.65
CA LEU A 32 -14.84 31.16 23.50
C LEU A 32 -15.45 30.01 22.71
N PHE A 33 -16.27 30.32 21.71
CA PHE A 33 -16.84 29.30 20.82
C PHE A 33 -15.74 28.51 20.11
N VAL A 34 -14.74 29.21 19.53
CA VAL A 34 -13.61 28.57 18.84
C VAL A 34 -12.76 27.73 19.81
N LEU A 35 -12.42 28.26 20.98
CA LEU A 35 -11.65 27.55 21.99
C LEU A 35 -12.36 26.28 22.47
N GLY A 36 -13.66 26.39 22.77
CA GLY A 36 -14.49 25.25 23.18
C GLY A 36 -14.62 24.20 22.06
N TYR A 37 -14.83 24.64 20.84
CA TYR A 37 -14.88 23.76 19.67
C TYR A 37 -13.54 23.00 19.47
N LEU A 38 -12.42 23.72 19.54
CA LEU A 38 -11.09 23.11 19.40
C LEU A 38 -10.80 22.14 20.55
N ALA A 39 -11.17 22.48 21.78
CA ALA A 39 -10.99 21.60 22.94
C ALA A 39 -11.77 20.30 22.77
N ILE A 40 -13.07 20.38 22.46
CA ILE A 40 -13.94 19.20 22.28
C ILE A 40 -13.47 18.35 21.08
N THR A 41 -13.15 18.98 19.95
CA THR A 41 -12.73 18.27 18.74
C THR A 41 -11.42 17.51 18.95
N ASN A 42 -10.43 18.15 19.63
CA ASN A 42 -9.17 17.48 19.93
C ASN A 42 -9.35 16.32 20.92
N LEU A 43 -10.22 16.48 21.92
CA LEU A 43 -10.52 15.42 22.87
C LEU A 43 -11.25 14.25 22.17
N ALA A 44 -12.23 14.54 21.34
CA ALA A 44 -12.92 13.51 20.53
C ALA A 44 -11.95 12.78 19.60
N LEU A 45 -11.02 13.51 18.97
CA LEU A 45 -9.98 12.94 18.10
C LEU A 45 -9.03 12.03 18.90
N ALA A 46 -8.67 12.41 20.12
CA ALA A 46 -7.85 11.59 20.99
C ALA A 46 -8.54 10.28 21.36
N VAL A 47 -9.82 10.35 21.78
CA VAL A 47 -10.63 9.17 22.11
C VAL A 47 -10.77 8.26 20.90
N PHE A 48 -11.10 8.83 19.73
CA PHE A 48 -11.21 8.07 18.48
C PHE A 48 -9.91 7.35 18.12
N ASN A 49 -8.77 8.04 18.22
CA ASN A 49 -7.46 7.44 17.92
C ASN A 49 -7.01 6.41 18.97
N LEU A 50 -7.61 6.36 20.13
CA LEU A 50 -7.34 5.33 21.16
C LEU A 50 -8.20 4.07 20.98
N LEU A 51 -9.15 4.05 20.05
CA LEU A 51 -9.91 2.84 19.76
C LEU A 51 -8.96 1.68 19.39
N PRO A 52 -9.17 0.48 19.98
CA PRO A 52 -8.24 -0.65 19.86
C PRO A 52 -8.37 -1.37 18.52
N GLY A 53 -8.09 -0.71 17.41
CA GLY A 53 -8.15 -1.28 16.05
C GLY A 53 -7.44 -0.41 15.03
N PHE A 54 -6.92 -1.01 13.96
CA PHE A 54 -6.39 -0.24 12.84
C PHE A 54 -7.53 0.44 12.06
N PRO A 55 -7.25 1.60 11.44
CA PRO A 55 -5.96 2.31 11.29
C PRO A 55 -5.60 3.27 12.44
N MET A 56 -6.34 3.25 13.56
CA MET A 56 -6.13 4.13 14.69
C MET A 56 -4.86 3.79 15.47
N ASP A 57 -4.31 4.77 16.23
CA ASP A 57 -3.12 4.56 17.05
C ASP A 57 -3.33 3.52 18.18
N GLY A 58 -4.58 3.38 18.67
CA GLY A 58 -4.97 2.32 19.60
C GLY A 58 -4.79 0.91 19.02
N GLY A 59 -4.93 0.74 17.71
CA GLY A 59 -4.61 -0.51 17.02
C GLY A 59 -3.12 -0.89 17.12
N ARG A 60 -2.23 0.10 17.07
CA ARG A 60 -0.79 -0.10 17.28
C ARG A 60 -0.48 -0.54 18.72
N VAL A 61 -1.17 0.02 19.70
CA VAL A 61 -1.06 -0.39 21.10
C VAL A 61 -1.57 -1.82 21.26
N LEU A 62 -2.74 -2.14 20.71
CA LEU A 62 -3.30 -3.50 20.74
C LEU A 62 -2.35 -4.50 20.10
N ARG A 63 -1.79 -4.19 18.92
CA ARG A 63 -0.78 -5.01 18.26
C ARG A 63 0.44 -5.25 19.16
N ALA A 64 0.98 -4.19 19.79
CA ALA A 64 2.15 -4.30 20.65
C ALA A 64 1.89 -5.19 21.88
N LEU A 65 0.69 -5.14 22.44
CA LEU A 65 0.28 -6.02 23.53
C LEU A 65 0.15 -7.47 23.08
N LEU A 66 -0.50 -7.72 21.94
CA LEU A 66 -0.66 -9.06 21.39
C LEU A 66 0.66 -9.67 20.91
N ALA A 67 1.59 -8.86 20.42
CA ALA A 67 2.91 -9.30 19.96
C ALA A 67 3.80 -9.84 21.10
N ARG A 68 3.43 -9.62 22.37
CA ARG A 68 4.12 -10.25 23.52
C ARG A 68 3.90 -11.77 23.58
N THR A 69 2.81 -12.25 23.05
CA THR A 69 2.39 -13.68 23.13
C THR A 69 2.14 -14.32 21.77
N ARG A 70 2.18 -13.55 20.68
CA ARG A 70 1.84 -14.01 19.33
C ARG A 70 2.83 -13.46 18.31
N PRO A 71 3.03 -14.14 17.16
CA PRO A 71 3.82 -13.62 16.05
C PRO A 71 3.28 -12.25 15.58
N HIS A 72 4.19 -11.35 15.19
CA HIS A 72 3.87 -9.96 14.83
C HIS A 72 2.78 -9.86 13.74
N ALA A 73 2.87 -10.72 12.70
CA ALA A 73 1.87 -10.77 11.63
C ALA A 73 0.47 -11.12 12.17
N ARG A 74 0.38 -12.09 13.09
CA ARG A 74 -0.91 -12.49 13.70
C ARG A 74 -1.49 -11.41 14.61
N ALA A 75 -0.63 -10.73 15.38
CA ALA A 75 -1.03 -9.60 16.21
C ALA A 75 -1.61 -8.46 15.35
N THR A 76 -0.98 -8.17 14.20
CA THR A 76 -1.46 -7.15 13.25
C THR A 76 -2.79 -7.55 12.61
N GLN A 77 -2.95 -8.82 12.21
CA GLN A 77 -4.23 -9.31 11.69
C GLN A 77 -5.37 -9.09 12.67
N ILE A 78 -5.19 -9.49 13.94
CA ILE A 78 -6.22 -9.31 14.97
C ILE A 78 -6.57 -7.84 15.17
N ALA A 79 -5.58 -6.96 15.24
CA ALA A 79 -5.83 -5.51 15.36
C ALA A 79 -6.58 -4.94 14.15
N ALA A 80 -6.31 -5.46 12.95
CA ALA A 80 -7.03 -5.08 11.73
C ALA A 80 -8.48 -5.61 11.72
N GLU A 81 -8.70 -6.86 12.15
CA GLU A 81 -10.05 -7.44 12.27
C GLU A 81 -10.92 -6.67 13.27
N VAL A 82 -10.35 -6.27 14.41
CA VAL A 82 -11.02 -5.40 15.36
C VAL A 82 -11.37 -4.06 14.74
N GLY A 83 -10.44 -3.43 14.01
CA GLY A 83 -10.70 -2.18 13.27
C GLY A 83 -11.80 -2.31 12.23
N LYS A 84 -11.83 -3.41 11.47
CA LYS A 84 -12.92 -3.72 10.52
C LYS A 84 -14.26 -3.91 11.24
N GLY A 85 -14.26 -4.55 12.40
CA GLY A 85 -15.46 -4.68 13.23
C GLY A 85 -16.03 -3.31 13.64
N PHE A 86 -15.17 -2.38 14.09
CA PHE A 86 -15.57 -1.00 14.36
C PHE A 86 -16.08 -0.29 13.10
N ALA A 87 -15.44 -0.48 11.96
CA ALA A 87 -15.89 0.10 10.70
C ALA A 87 -17.30 -0.38 10.32
N ILE A 88 -17.56 -1.68 10.44
CA ILE A 88 -18.88 -2.26 10.16
C ILE A 88 -19.93 -1.69 11.11
N LEU A 89 -19.63 -1.62 12.41
CA LEU A 89 -20.53 -1.05 13.41
C LEU A 89 -20.87 0.41 13.09
N LEU A 90 -19.87 1.24 12.79
CA LEU A 90 -20.06 2.64 12.39
C LEU A 90 -20.88 2.77 11.10
N GLY A 91 -20.61 1.89 10.12
CA GLY A 91 -21.36 1.86 8.86
C GLY A 91 -22.83 1.54 9.07
N LEU A 92 -23.13 0.54 9.90
CA LEU A 92 -24.50 0.18 10.27
C LEU A 92 -25.22 1.33 11.02
N LEU A 93 -24.52 1.96 11.98
CA LEU A 93 -25.05 3.14 12.67
C LEU A 93 -25.31 4.30 11.70
N GLY A 94 -24.44 4.51 10.72
CA GLY A 94 -24.63 5.52 9.68
C GLY A 94 -25.82 5.23 8.76
N LEU A 95 -26.07 3.96 8.44
CA LEU A 95 -27.19 3.58 7.56
C LEU A 95 -28.53 3.56 8.29
N PHE A 96 -28.57 2.99 9.50
CA PHE A 96 -29.83 2.74 10.23
C PHE A 96 -30.12 3.76 11.33
N GLY A 97 -29.11 4.51 11.81
CA GLY A 97 -29.22 5.52 12.86
C GLY A 97 -29.64 6.93 12.37
N GLY A 98 -30.35 7.02 11.23
CA GLY A 98 -30.83 8.30 10.65
C GLY A 98 -30.13 8.67 9.33
N PHE A 99 -29.55 7.73 8.63
CA PHE A 99 -28.90 7.88 7.32
C PHE A 99 -27.83 9.00 7.28
N ASN A 100 -26.77 8.82 8.03
CA ASN A 100 -25.63 9.74 8.04
C ASN A 100 -24.55 9.28 7.05
N ILE A 101 -24.56 9.85 5.84
CA ILE A 101 -23.62 9.52 4.77
C ILE A 101 -22.15 9.80 5.16
N PHE A 102 -21.91 10.81 6.00
CA PHE A 102 -20.57 11.12 6.47
C PHE A 102 -20.03 9.98 7.36
N LEU A 103 -20.86 9.44 8.25
CA LEU A 103 -20.49 8.33 9.12
C LEU A 103 -20.22 7.04 8.31
N VAL A 104 -20.99 6.80 7.25
CA VAL A 104 -20.74 5.70 6.30
C VAL A 104 -19.40 5.90 5.58
N GLY A 105 -19.08 7.13 5.15
CA GLY A 105 -17.80 7.45 4.52
C GLY A 105 -16.62 7.23 5.47
N VAL A 106 -16.73 7.62 6.73
CA VAL A 106 -15.72 7.36 7.77
C VAL A 106 -15.54 5.85 7.99
N ALA A 107 -16.64 5.11 8.08
CA ALA A 107 -16.61 3.65 8.22
C ALA A 107 -15.88 2.97 7.05
N PHE A 108 -16.17 3.38 5.83
CA PHE A 108 -15.49 2.89 4.63
C PHE A 108 -13.98 3.17 4.65
N PHE A 109 -13.59 4.38 5.04
CA PHE A 109 -12.19 4.77 5.16
C PHE A 109 -11.45 3.93 6.21
N ILE A 110 -12.07 3.71 7.39
CA ILE A 110 -11.51 2.84 8.45
C ILE A 110 -11.34 1.41 7.94
N TYR A 111 -12.34 0.87 7.24
CA TYR A 111 -12.28 -0.50 6.71
C TYR A 111 -11.13 -0.69 5.72
N ILE A 112 -10.96 0.25 4.78
CA ILE A 112 -9.85 0.21 3.82
C ILE A 112 -8.51 0.35 4.53
N GLY A 113 -8.37 1.31 5.45
CA GLY A 113 -7.13 1.52 6.19
C GLY A 113 -6.72 0.29 7.02
N ALA A 114 -7.66 -0.34 7.73
CA ALA A 114 -7.42 -1.58 8.47
C ALA A 114 -6.99 -2.73 7.55
N SER A 115 -7.63 -2.85 6.38
CA SER A 115 -7.30 -3.88 5.39
C SER A 115 -5.91 -3.69 4.80
N SER A 116 -5.53 -2.46 4.47
CA SER A 116 -4.22 -2.12 3.92
C SER A 116 -3.08 -2.40 4.91
N GLU A 117 -3.25 -2.07 6.19
CA GLU A 117 -2.26 -2.33 7.24
C GLU A 117 -2.01 -3.84 7.42
N ALA A 118 -3.09 -4.65 7.41
CA ALA A 118 -2.98 -6.10 7.47
C ALA A 118 -2.22 -6.67 6.27
N GLN A 119 -2.58 -6.23 5.06
CA GLN A 119 -1.98 -6.72 3.83
C GLN A 119 -0.48 -6.39 3.74
N GLN A 120 -0.09 -5.16 4.07
CA GLN A 120 1.32 -4.76 4.11
C GLN A 120 2.14 -5.61 5.09
N THR A 121 1.59 -5.92 6.26
CA THR A 121 2.27 -6.74 7.26
C THR A 121 2.42 -8.19 6.82
N ILE A 122 1.38 -8.76 6.19
CA ILE A 122 1.43 -10.12 5.64
C ILE A 122 2.51 -10.21 4.55
N THR A 123 2.52 -9.25 3.63
CA THR A 123 3.52 -9.20 2.56
C THR A 123 4.94 -9.10 3.14
N LYS A 124 5.16 -8.20 4.09
CA LYS A 124 6.48 -8.08 4.75
C LYS A 124 6.90 -9.39 5.42
N ALA A 125 6.00 -10.02 6.17
CA ALA A 125 6.29 -11.27 6.86
C ALA A 125 6.57 -12.44 5.90
N ALA A 126 5.93 -12.46 4.73
CA ALA A 126 6.15 -13.48 3.71
C ALA A 126 7.54 -13.37 3.05
N PHE A 127 8.07 -12.16 2.93
CA PHE A 127 9.37 -11.90 2.30
C PHE A 127 10.50 -11.64 3.31
N GLU A 128 10.23 -11.71 4.62
CA GLU A 128 11.26 -11.47 5.65
C GLU A 128 12.37 -12.54 5.57
N GLY A 129 13.59 -12.09 5.31
CA GLY A 129 14.77 -12.96 5.17
C GLY A 129 14.89 -13.68 3.82
N VAL A 130 13.96 -13.46 2.89
CA VAL A 130 14.00 -14.02 1.53
C VAL A 130 14.89 -13.13 0.65
N ARG A 131 15.87 -13.73 -0.01
CA ARG A 131 16.73 -13.02 -0.99
C ARG A 131 16.20 -13.21 -2.40
N VAL A 132 16.61 -12.32 -3.30
CA VAL A 132 16.24 -12.40 -4.72
C VAL A 132 16.61 -13.76 -5.30
N ARG A 133 17.80 -14.30 -4.97
CA ARG A 133 18.25 -15.64 -5.44
C ARG A 133 17.30 -16.78 -5.06
N ASP A 134 16.55 -16.64 -3.97
CA ASP A 134 15.68 -17.71 -3.47
C ASP A 134 14.34 -17.77 -4.25
N VAL A 135 14.04 -16.72 -5.02
CA VAL A 135 12.76 -16.57 -5.75
C VAL A 135 12.94 -16.24 -7.24
N MET A 136 14.16 -15.92 -7.70
CA MET A 136 14.45 -15.66 -9.11
C MET A 136 14.47 -16.96 -9.92
N THR A 137 14.24 -16.83 -11.22
CA THR A 137 14.54 -17.93 -12.15
C THR A 137 16.05 -18.10 -12.27
N PRO A 138 16.61 -19.29 -12.06
CA PRO A 138 18.04 -19.56 -12.26
C PRO A 138 18.50 -19.17 -13.67
N VAL A 139 19.73 -18.64 -13.79
CA VAL A 139 20.22 -18.10 -15.07
C VAL A 139 20.26 -19.15 -16.18
N ASP A 140 20.54 -20.41 -15.82
CA ASP A 140 20.56 -21.56 -16.74
C ASP A 140 19.16 -22.00 -17.20
N GLU A 141 18.11 -21.58 -16.50
CA GLU A 141 16.71 -21.84 -16.88
C GLU A 141 16.08 -20.65 -17.63
N VAL A 142 16.78 -19.50 -17.72
CA VAL A 142 16.24 -18.32 -18.40
C VAL A 142 16.33 -18.48 -19.92
N THR A 143 15.19 -18.59 -20.56
CA THR A 143 15.10 -18.51 -22.03
C THR A 143 15.24 -17.05 -22.48
N THR A 144 16.13 -16.79 -23.43
CA THR A 144 16.34 -15.46 -24.03
C THR A 144 15.89 -15.45 -25.49
N VAL A 145 15.64 -14.26 -26.01
CA VAL A 145 15.23 -14.06 -27.43
C VAL A 145 16.26 -13.16 -28.10
N PRO A 146 16.78 -13.51 -29.28
CA PRO A 146 17.70 -12.62 -30.01
C PRO A 146 16.99 -11.39 -30.57
N VAL A 147 17.73 -10.29 -30.70
CA VAL A 147 17.19 -8.98 -31.16
C VAL A 147 16.57 -9.03 -32.54
N ASP A 148 17.08 -9.89 -33.41
CA ASP A 148 16.66 -10.05 -34.80
C ASP A 148 15.52 -11.06 -35.00
N ALA A 149 15.06 -11.72 -33.93
CA ALA A 149 13.88 -12.59 -34.01
C ALA A 149 12.63 -11.79 -34.44
N SER A 150 11.72 -12.45 -35.16
CA SER A 150 10.44 -11.82 -35.51
C SER A 150 9.51 -11.75 -34.29
N VAL A 151 8.59 -10.80 -34.30
CA VAL A 151 7.53 -10.73 -33.27
C VAL A 151 6.61 -11.94 -33.34
N ALA A 152 6.48 -12.59 -34.49
CA ALA A 152 5.73 -13.84 -34.66
C ALA A 152 6.41 -15.00 -33.91
N ASP A 153 7.73 -15.21 -34.11
CA ASP A 153 8.51 -16.22 -33.39
C ASP A 153 8.51 -15.99 -31.88
N LEU A 154 8.62 -14.72 -31.46
CA LEU A 154 8.51 -14.33 -30.04
C LEU A 154 7.15 -14.78 -29.45
N VAL A 155 6.06 -14.49 -30.14
CA VAL A 155 4.71 -14.86 -29.67
C VAL A 155 4.56 -16.37 -29.61
N GLU A 156 5.07 -17.12 -30.62
CA GLU A 156 5.08 -18.58 -30.59
C GLU A 156 5.87 -19.13 -29.39
N THR A 157 7.03 -18.56 -29.12
CA THR A 157 7.88 -18.92 -27.96
C THR A 157 7.13 -18.63 -26.65
N MET A 158 6.43 -17.48 -26.54
CA MET A 158 5.63 -17.14 -25.37
C MET A 158 4.51 -18.17 -25.10
N PHE A 159 3.86 -18.67 -26.16
CA PHE A 159 2.82 -19.70 -26.01
C PHE A 159 3.40 -21.07 -25.65
N ARG A 160 4.52 -21.45 -26.26
CA ARG A 160 5.18 -22.74 -26.02
C ARG A 160 5.74 -22.83 -24.59
N GLU A 161 6.45 -21.79 -24.17
CA GLU A 161 7.16 -21.75 -22.87
C GLU A 161 6.23 -21.27 -21.72
N ARG A 162 5.06 -20.72 -22.05
CA ARG A 162 4.08 -20.15 -21.09
C ARG A 162 4.63 -18.98 -20.26
N HIS A 163 5.60 -18.26 -20.78
CA HIS A 163 6.10 -17.02 -20.20
C HIS A 163 5.63 -15.80 -20.97
N THR A 164 5.46 -14.69 -20.29
CA THR A 164 4.93 -13.45 -20.88
C THR A 164 5.97 -12.34 -21.01
N GLY A 165 7.25 -12.66 -20.86
CA GLY A 165 8.35 -11.71 -21.07
C GLY A 165 9.69 -12.41 -21.04
N TYR A 166 10.59 -11.92 -21.88
CA TYR A 166 11.88 -12.50 -22.17
C TYR A 166 12.98 -11.45 -22.18
N PRO A 167 14.16 -11.74 -21.61
CA PRO A 167 15.35 -10.94 -21.86
C PRO A 167 15.71 -11.04 -23.34
N VAL A 168 16.09 -9.91 -23.93
CA VAL A 168 16.52 -9.82 -25.33
C VAL A 168 18.03 -9.74 -25.38
N THR A 169 18.65 -10.59 -26.22
CA THR A 169 20.10 -10.67 -26.29
C THR A 169 20.65 -10.24 -27.64
N ARG A 170 21.83 -9.60 -27.61
CA ARG A 170 22.69 -9.30 -28.76
C ARG A 170 24.10 -9.75 -28.41
N ASP A 171 24.69 -10.62 -29.23
CA ASP A 171 26.04 -11.16 -29.00
C ASP A 171 26.24 -11.75 -27.58
N GLY A 172 25.23 -12.46 -27.09
CA GLY A 172 25.26 -13.09 -25.77
C GLY A 172 25.08 -12.14 -24.58
N ARG A 173 24.83 -10.84 -24.82
CA ARG A 173 24.56 -9.85 -23.77
C ARG A 173 23.10 -9.45 -23.75
N VAL A 174 22.52 -9.31 -22.57
CA VAL A 174 21.17 -8.79 -22.44
C VAL A 174 21.16 -7.28 -22.75
N VAL A 175 20.38 -6.89 -23.76
CA VAL A 175 20.26 -5.50 -24.24
C VAL A 175 18.85 -4.94 -24.10
N GLY A 176 17.87 -5.79 -23.79
CA GLY A 176 16.47 -5.37 -23.68
C GLY A 176 15.62 -6.38 -22.92
N LEU A 177 14.39 -6.01 -22.70
CA LEU A 177 13.32 -6.88 -22.19
C LEU A 177 12.11 -6.70 -23.10
N VAL A 178 11.47 -7.80 -23.51
CA VAL A 178 10.24 -7.76 -24.32
C VAL A 178 9.14 -8.51 -23.59
N THR A 179 7.93 -7.96 -23.64
CA THR A 179 6.75 -8.53 -22.98
C THR A 179 5.64 -8.86 -23.97
N LEU A 180 4.67 -9.65 -23.52
CA LEU A 180 3.46 -9.92 -24.31
C LEU A 180 2.66 -8.63 -24.62
N GLU A 181 2.72 -7.63 -23.73
CA GLU A 181 2.09 -6.33 -23.98
C GLU A 181 2.74 -5.60 -25.15
N ASP A 182 4.06 -5.65 -25.24
CA ASP A 182 4.79 -5.05 -26.37
C ASP A 182 4.42 -5.76 -27.67
N ALA A 183 4.39 -7.09 -27.67
CA ALA A 183 3.99 -7.89 -28.83
C ALA A 183 2.54 -7.65 -29.26
N LYS A 184 1.62 -7.33 -28.34
CA LYS A 184 0.22 -6.99 -28.64
C LYS A 184 0.05 -5.67 -29.37
N ARG A 185 1.01 -4.75 -29.25
CA ARG A 185 0.98 -3.45 -29.97
C ARG A 185 1.19 -3.64 -31.48
N VAL A 186 1.83 -4.74 -31.89
CA VAL A 186 2.03 -5.09 -33.29
C VAL A 186 0.83 -5.88 -33.80
N LYS A 187 0.23 -5.41 -34.93
CA LYS A 187 -0.90 -6.11 -35.57
C LYS A 187 -0.49 -7.51 -36.01
N LYS A 188 -1.39 -8.47 -35.86
CA LYS A 188 -1.12 -9.88 -36.15
C LYS A 188 -0.51 -10.12 -37.54
N VAL A 189 -0.95 -9.39 -38.54
CA VAL A 189 -0.50 -9.51 -39.94
C VAL A 189 0.88 -8.90 -40.21
N GLU A 190 1.41 -8.11 -39.26
CA GLU A 190 2.69 -7.40 -39.37
C GLU A 190 3.80 -8.05 -38.55
N ARG A 191 3.48 -9.05 -37.70
CA ARG A 191 4.39 -9.65 -36.74
C ARG A 191 5.60 -10.35 -37.37
N ASP A 192 5.50 -10.87 -38.57
CA ASP A 192 6.60 -11.48 -39.31
C ASP A 192 7.62 -10.43 -39.78
N ALA A 193 7.16 -9.20 -40.06
CA ALA A 193 7.98 -8.12 -40.55
C ALA A 193 8.72 -7.34 -39.42
N TYR A 194 8.09 -7.24 -38.26
CA TYR A 194 8.68 -6.53 -37.11
C TYR A 194 9.68 -7.38 -36.37
N ARG A 195 10.79 -6.77 -35.94
CA ARG A 195 11.84 -7.39 -35.12
C ARG A 195 11.65 -7.07 -33.64
N VAL A 196 12.15 -7.96 -32.78
CA VAL A 196 12.07 -7.81 -31.32
C VAL A 196 12.73 -6.52 -30.86
N GLU A 197 13.86 -6.11 -31.48
CA GLU A 197 14.55 -4.86 -31.16
C GLU A 197 13.71 -3.59 -31.37
N GLU A 198 12.71 -3.64 -32.24
CA GLU A 198 11.84 -2.50 -32.53
C GLU A 198 10.77 -2.29 -31.43
N ILE A 199 10.48 -3.32 -30.66
CA ILE A 199 9.41 -3.29 -29.65
C ILE A 199 9.90 -3.49 -28.21
N MET A 200 11.15 -3.92 -28.00
CA MET A 200 11.72 -4.16 -26.67
C MET A 200 11.90 -2.86 -25.88
N SER A 201 11.87 -2.98 -24.58
CA SER A 201 12.32 -1.91 -23.67
C SER A 201 13.82 -2.05 -23.41
N THR A 202 14.55 -0.95 -23.53
CA THR A 202 15.99 -0.86 -23.24
C THR A 202 16.26 -0.25 -21.86
N ASP A 203 15.25 0.30 -21.17
CA ASP A 203 15.34 0.78 -19.79
C ASP A 203 15.26 -0.43 -18.84
N LEU A 204 16.40 -1.08 -18.64
CA LEU A 204 16.51 -2.29 -17.85
C LEU A 204 16.68 -1.95 -16.38
N ILE A 205 15.78 -2.47 -15.56
CA ILE A 205 15.87 -2.36 -14.11
C ILE A 205 16.36 -3.70 -13.59
N SER A 206 17.52 -3.68 -12.92
CA SER A 206 18.16 -4.87 -12.36
C SER A 206 18.16 -4.85 -10.84
N VAL A 207 18.34 -6.03 -10.27
CA VAL A 207 18.50 -6.26 -8.85
C VAL A 207 19.54 -7.37 -8.63
N GLY A 208 20.36 -7.21 -7.60
CA GLY A 208 21.37 -8.24 -7.30
C GLY A 208 20.74 -9.48 -6.63
N PRO A 209 21.30 -10.68 -6.86
CA PRO A 209 20.77 -11.92 -6.29
C PRO A 209 20.82 -11.95 -4.76
N ASP A 210 21.72 -11.21 -4.15
CA ASP A 210 21.89 -11.12 -2.70
C ASP A 210 21.05 -10.04 -2.04
N GLU A 211 20.37 -9.20 -2.83
CA GLU A 211 19.45 -8.19 -2.31
C GLU A 211 18.21 -8.84 -1.69
N ASP A 212 17.57 -8.13 -0.78
CA ASP A 212 16.31 -8.54 -0.16
C ASP A 212 15.18 -8.54 -1.21
N ALA A 213 14.37 -9.59 -1.25
CA ALA A 213 13.27 -9.74 -2.19
C ALA A 213 12.21 -8.62 -2.04
N MET A 214 12.06 -8.03 -0.84
CA MET A 214 11.21 -6.85 -0.63
C MET A 214 11.72 -5.61 -1.36
N VAL A 215 13.05 -5.46 -1.50
CA VAL A 215 13.65 -4.36 -2.28
C VAL A 215 13.30 -4.53 -3.75
N ALA A 216 13.41 -5.75 -4.28
CA ALA A 216 13.00 -6.08 -5.64
C ALA A 216 11.51 -5.76 -5.87
N LEU A 217 10.63 -6.22 -4.98
CA LEU A 217 9.18 -5.96 -5.04
C LEU A 217 8.87 -4.46 -5.00
N SER A 218 9.55 -3.71 -4.14
CA SER A 218 9.40 -2.25 -4.04
C SER A 218 9.84 -1.53 -5.31
N ARG A 219 10.97 -1.97 -5.93
CA ARG A 219 11.44 -1.42 -7.22
C ARG A 219 10.43 -1.69 -8.33
N MET A 220 9.87 -2.91 -8.39
CA MET A 220 8.83 -3.26 -9.36
C MET A 220 7.60 -2.36 -9.20
N GLY A 221 7.08 -2.21 -7.98
CA GLY A 221 5.92 -1.37 -7.71
C GLY A 221 6.17 0.11 -7.98
N GLY A 222 7.33 0.65 -7.58
CA GLY A 222 7.68 2.06 -7.75
C GLY A 222 7.93 2.47 -9.22
N ARG A 223 8.31 1.52 -10.07
CA ARG A 223 8.53 1.72 -11.52
C ARG A 223 7.38 1.22 -12.38
N GLY A 224 6.37 0.59 -11.80
CA GLY A 224 5.24 0.03 -12.52
C GLY A 224 5.63 -1.11 -13.46
N VAL A 225 6.71 -1.84 -13.16
CA VAL A 225 7.19 -2.96 -13.97
C VAL A 225 6.86 -4.30 -13.32
N GLY A 226 6.55 -5.30 -14.15
CA GLY A 226 6.23 -6.64 -13.68
C GLY A 226 7.45 -7.57 -13.54
N ARG A 227 8.66 -7.12 -13.91
CA ARG A 227 9.90 -7.92 -13.93
C ARG A 227 11.12 -7.05 -13.70
N LEU A 228 12.16 -7.68 -13.15
CA LEU A 228 13.52 -7.17 -13.02
C LEU A 228 14.50 -8.17 -13.65
N LEU A 229 15.69 -7.70 -13.96
CA LEU A 229 16.82 -8.51 -14.42
C LEU A 229 17.87 -8.63 -13.35
#